data_daf301a4480ba03f054c964e7edfe235
#
_entry.id   daf301a4480ba03f054c964e7edfe235
#
_cell.length_a   1.000
_cell.length_b   1.000
_cell.length_c   1.000
_cell.angle_alpha   90.00
_cell.angle_beta   90.00
_cell.angle_gamma   90.00
#
_symmetry.space_group_name_H-M   'P 1'
#
loop_
_entity.id
_entity.type
_entity.pdbx_description
1 polymer ?
#
loop_
_entity_poly.entity_id
_entity_poly.type
_entity_poly.pdbx_seq_one_letter_code
_entity_poly.pdbx_strand_id
1 'polypeptide(L)'
;TGTPPEMLSADYLRQQFALMGYQSDVRSFNTRYIYTDSNQRKNWHNATGSTVIAAHEGKVRQQIIIMAHLDTYAPQSDKDVENNLGGLTLQGIDDNAMGLGVLLELAEHLKNVPTRYGIRFIATSGEEEGRLGAQNLLQRMSEAEKKNTLLVINLDNLVVGDKLYFNSGRSTPASVRKLTRDRALAIARSKGIAAYTNPGLNPAYPKGTSCCNDASVFDNAGIPVLSVEATNWSLGKKDGYQQRSKSASFPQGTSWHDVQLDNQQYIDHALPGRIEHRGREVVKVMLPLVKELAKVEKKS
;
A
#
# COMPACT_ATOMS: atom_id res chain seq x y z
N THR A 1 2.70 -12.82 -8.52
CA THR A 1 2.56 -13.74 -7.38
C THR A 1 3.04 -15.12 -7.77
N GLY A 2 3.88 -15.73 -6.93
CA GLY A 2 4.38 -17.08 -7.14
C GLY A 2 5.43 -17.23 -8.24
N THR A 3 5.95 -16.14 -8.77
CA THR A 3 7.04 -16.16 -9.75
C THR A 3 8.41 -16.16 -9.06
N PRO A 4 9.47 -16.71 -9.69
CA PRO A 4 10.83 -16.58 -9.15
C PRO A 4 11.25 -15.14 -8.84
N PRO A 5 10.95 -14.11 -9.66
CA PRO A 5 11.23 -12.72 -9.33
C PRO A 5 10.56 -12.22 -8.05
N GLU A 6 9.32 -12.63 -7.76
CA GLU A 6 8.64 -12.27 -6.52
C GLU A 6 9.31 -12.92 -5.30
N MET A 7 9.69 -14.17 -5.40
CA MET A 7 10.41 -14.88 -4.32
C MET A 7 11.75 -14.20 -4.01
N LEU A 8 12.48 -13.75 -5.04
CA LEU A 8 13.72 -12.99 -4.87
C LEU A 8 13.46 -11.62 -4.24
N SER A 9 12.36 -10.95 -4.58
CA SER A 9 11.97 -9.68 -3.98
C SER A 9 11.61 -9.84 -2.51
N ALA A 10 10.89 -10.90 -2.14
CA ALA A 10 10.57 -11.23 -0.76
C ALA A 10 11.84 -11.52 0.05
N ASP A 11 12.77 -12.30 -0.48
CA ASP A 11 14.05 -12.59 0.19
C ASP A 11 14.90 -11.33 0.35
N TYR A 12 14.97 -10.47 -0.67
CA TYR A 12 15.66 -9.19 -0.60
C TYR A 12 15.09 -8.29 0.51
N LEU A 13 13.78 -8.16 0.59
CA LEU A 13 13.12 -7.38 1.63
C LEU A 13 13.41 -7.94 3.03
N ARG A 14 13.33 -9.25 3.18
CA ARG A 14 13.68 -9.91 4.44
C ARG A 14 15.12 -9.59 4.85
N GLN A 15 16.06 -9.64 3.91
CA GLN A 15 17.46 -9.29 4.17
C GLN A 15 17.63 -7.83 4.56
N GLN A 16 16.92 -6.90 3.89
CA GLN A 16 16.96 -5.49 4.25
C GLN A 16 16.46 -5.25 5.68
N PHE A 17 15.36 -5.86 6.07
CA PHE A 17 14.86 -5.77 7.44
C PHE A 17 15.86 -6.39 8.44
N ALA A 18 16.47 -7.51 8.11
CA ALA A 18 17.48 -8.13 8.97
C ALA A 18 18.71 -7.24 9.16
N LEU A 19 19.18 -6.56 8.11
CA LEU A 19 20.28 -5.60 8.19
C LEU A 19 19.95 -4.39 9.07
N MET A 20 18.68 -4.01 9.15
CA MET A 20 18.22 -2.97 10.08
C MET A 20 18.13 -3.46 11.54
N GLY A 21 18.25 -4.76 11.78
CA GLY A 21 18.14 -5.38 13.10
C GLY A 21 16.75 -5.91 13.45
N TYR A 22 15.81 -5.93 12.49
CA TYR A 22 14.49 -6.52 12.72
C TYR A 22 14.54 -8.03 12.65
N GLN A 23 13.73 -8.67 13.49
CA GLN A 23 13.31 -10.05 13.24
C GLN A 23 12.31 -10.01 12.07
N SER A 24 12.68 -10.65 10.97
CA SER A 24 11.83 -10.71 9.79
C SER A 24 11.54 -12.14 9.41
N ASP A 25 10.35 -12.36 8.90
CA ASP A 25 9.80 -13.65 8.54
C ASP A 25 9.18 -13.58 7.15
N VAL A 26 9.27 -14.70 6.42
CA VAL A 26 8.57 -14.85 5.12
C VAL A 26 7.49 -15.90 5.32
N ARG A 27 6.24 -15.49 5.13
CA ARG A 27 5.08 -16.39 5.19
C ARG A 27 4.62 -16.73 3.80
N SER A 28 4.78 -17.99 3.45
CA SER A 28 4.29 -18.54 2.19
C SER A 28 2.86 -19.06 2.35
N PHE A 29 2.07 -18.89 1.32
CA PHE A 29 0.72 -19.46 1.24
C PHE A 29 0.42 -19.90 -0.18
N ASN A 30 -0.36 -20.97 -0.31
CA ASN A 30 -0.83 -21.47 -1.60
C ASN A 30 -2.22 -20.88 -1.87
N THR A 31 -2.42 -20.46 -3.10
CA THR A 31 -3.68 -19.89 -3.54
C THR A 31 -3.90 -20.16 -5.04
N ARG A 32 -4.98 -19.66 -5.58
CA ARG A 32 -5.29 -19.73 -7.00
C ARG A 32 -6.09 -18.52 -7.45
N TYR A 33 -5.99 -18.21 -8.71
CA TYR A 33 -6.75 -17.13 -9.35
C TYR A 33 -7.33 -17.62 -10.68
N ILE A 34 -8.31 -16.89 -11.21
CA ILE A 34 -8.97 -17.22 -12.47
C ILE A 34 -8.23 -16.54 -13.61
N TYR A 35 -7.85 -17.35 -14.63
CA TYR A 35 -7.32 -16.86 -15.90
C TYR A 35 -8.36 -17.04 -16.99
N THR A 36 -8.62 -15.99 -17.79
CA THR A 36 -9.57 -16.00 -18.89
C THR A 36 -8.82 -16.03 -20.23
N ASP A 37 -9.03 -17.06 -21.02
CA ASP A 37 -8.42 -17.18 -22.36
C ASP A 37 -9.18 -16.38 -23.43
N SER A 38 -8.67 -16.38 -24.66
CA SER A 38 -9.26 -15.67 -25.81
C SER A 38 -10.64 -16.21 -26.22
N ASN A 39 -10.98 -17.43 -25.82
CA ASN A 39 -12.28 -18.05 -26.05
C ASN A 39 -13.25 -17.83 -24.87
N GLN A 40 -12.92 -16.90 -23.95
CA GLN A 40 -13.70 -16.61 -22.74
C GLN A 40 -13.80 -17.80 -21.78
N ARG A 41 -12.93 -18.79 -21.91
CA ARG A 41 -12.83 -19.89 -20.94
C ARG A 41 -12.09 -19.44 -19.71
N LYS A 42 -12.64 -19.74 -18.55
CA LYS A 42 -12.07 -19.42 -17.25
C LYS A 42 -11.40 -20.65 -16.65
N ASN A 43 -10.11 -20.57 -16.39
CA ASN A 43 -9.33 -21.65 -15.81
C ASN A 43 -8.70 -21.19 -14.49
N TRP A 44 -8.63 -22.09 -13.52
CA TRP A 44 -7.91 -21.85 -12.29
C TRP A 44 -6.40 -22.00 -12.49
N HIS A 45 -5.65 -20.99 -12.09
CA HIS A 45 -4.19 -21.04 -12.03
C HIS A 45 -3.74 -21.05 -10.58
N ASN A 46 -2.84 -21.97 -10.24
CA ASN A 46 -2.23 -22.03 -8.92
C ASN A 46 -1.18 -20.94 -8.76
N ALA A 47 -1.08 -20.38 -7.56
CA ALA A 47 -0.08 -19.38 -7.20
C ALA A 47 0.40 -19.63 -5.78
N THR A 48 1.64 -19.24 -5.50
CA THR A 48 2.22 -19.21 -4.15
C THR A 48 2.61 -17.77 -3.83
N GLY A 49 2.07 -17.24 -2.75
CA GLY A 49 2.43 -15.93 -2.26
C GLY A 49 3.50 -16.00 -1.19
N SER A 50 4.29 -14.94 -1.05
CA SER A 50 5.35 -14.81 -0.04
C SER A 50 5.26 -13.43 0.60
N THR A 51 4.58 -13.35 1.75
CA THR A 51 4.45 -12.12 2.53
C THR A 51 5.60 -11.98 3.50
N VAL A 52 6.23 -10.81 3.55
CA VAL A 52 7.34 -10.50 4.46
C VAL A 52 6.83 -9.68 5.63
N ILE A 53 7.18 -10.09 6.85
CA ILE A 53 6.80 -9.42 8.09
C ILE A 53 8.06 -9.09 8.87
N ALA A 54 8.20 -7.83 9.29
CA ALA A 54 9.24 -7.39 10.21
C ALA A 54 8.57 -6.75 11.44
N ALA A 55 8.96 -7.19 12.62
CA ALA A 55 8.34 -6.76 13.87
C ALA A 55 9.24 -5.78 14.63
N HIS A 56 8.67 -4.63 14.99
CA HIS A 56 9.21 -3.70 15.97
C HIS A 56 8.41 -3.85 17.26
N GLU A 57 9.00 -4.46 18.28
CA GLU A 57 8.29 -4.71 19.53
C GLU A 57 8.05 -3.43 20.32
N GLY A 58 6.85 -3.30 20.86
CA GLY A 58 6.47 -2.24 21.78
C GLY A 58 6.43 -2.73 23.23
N LYS A 59 6.10 -1.83 24.14
CA LYS A 59 5.96 -2.18 25.57
C LYS A 59 4.70 -2.97 25.89
N VAL A 60 3.68 -2.82 25.06
CA VAL A 60 2.38 -3.49 25.23
C VAL A 60 2.05 -4.30 23.97
N ARG A 61 1.01 -5.12 24.06
CA ARG A 61 0.62 -6.01 22.96
C ARG A 61 -0.09 -5.31 21.81
N GLN A 62 -0.65 -4.12 22.05
CA GLN A 62 -1.29 -3.37 20.98
C GLN A 62 -0.27 -3.00 19.92
N GLN A 63 -0.70 -3.03 18.67
CA GLN A 63 0.17 -2.84 17.52
C GLN A 63 -0.47 -1.98 16.43
N ILE A 64 0.39 -1.40 15.62
CA ILE A 64 0.07 -0.75 14.37
C ILE A 64 0.70 -1.57 13.25
N ILE A 65 -0.06 -1.84 12.21
CA ILE A 65 0.45 -2.49 10.99
C ILE A 65 0.66 -1.42 9.93
N ILE A 66 1.85 -1.42 9.32
CA ILE A 66 2.15 -0.62 8.12
C ILE A 66 2.45 -1.59 7.01
N MET A 67 1.71 -1.52 5.92
CA MET A 67 1.86 -2.47 4.82
C MET A 67 1.91 -1.81 3.46
N ALA A 68 2.59 -2.50 2.53
CA ALA A 68 2.62 -2.21 1.12
C ALA A 68 2.69 -3.53 0.37
N HIS A 69 2.02 -3.66 -0.78
CA HIS A 69 2.13 -4.91 -1.52
C HIS A 69 3.42 -4.99 -2.34
N LEU A 70 4.00 -6.18 -2.39
CA LEU A 70 5.27 -6.44 -3.07
C LEU A 70 5.08 -7.04 -4.47
N ASP A 71 3.91 -7.63 -4.74
CA ASP A 71 3.63 -8.23 -6.03
C ASP A 71 3.34 -7.17 -7.10
N THR A 72 3.69 -7.53 -8.33
CA THR A 72 3.28 -6.81 -9.52
C THR A 72 2.20 -7.60 -10.25
N TYR A 73 1.44 -6.89 -11.07
CA TYR A 73 0.32 -7.52 -11.79
C TYR A 73 0.82 -8.62 -12.73
N ALA A 74 0.27 -9.82 -12.59
CA ALA A 74 0.43 -10.89 -13.57
C ALA A 74 -0.79 -10.91 -14.49
N PRO A 75 -0.62 -11.12 -15.80
CA PRO A 75 -1.76 -11.20 -16.72
C PRO A 75 -2.78 -12.21 -16.26
N GLN A 76 -4.06 -11.82 -16.24
CA GLN A 76 -5.18 -12.67 -15.84
C GLN A 76 -6.07 -13.06 -17.03
N SER A 77 -5.64 -12.67 -18.25
CA SER A 77 -6.33 -13.00 -19.49
C SER A 77 -5.40 -12.88 -20.68
N ASP A 78 -5.77 -13.51 -21.79
CA ASP A 78 -5.06 -13.32 -23.07
C ASP A 78 -5.18 -11.88 -23.56
N LYS A 79 -6.26 -11.20 -23.23
CA LYS A 79 -6.44 -9.77 -23.52
C LYS A 79 -5.44 -8.90 -22.77
N ASP A 80 -5.12 -9.21 -21.52
CA ASP A 80 -4.09 -8.53 -20.74
C ASP A 80 -2.73 -8.66 -21.44
N VAL A 81 -2.39 -9.87 -21.91
CA VAL A 81 -1.12 -10.10 -22.63
C VAL A 81 -1.06 -9.28 -23.91
N GLU A 82 -2.13 -9.23 -24.69
CA GLU A 82 -2.21 -8.43 -25.91
C GLU A 82 -2.05 -6.93 -25.65
N ASN A 83 -2.56 -6.45 -24.52
CA ASN A 83 -2.49 -5.04 -24.12
C ASN A 83 -1.23 -4.68 -23.32
N ASN A 84 -0.26 -5.55 -23.18
CA ASN A 84 0.96 -5.37 -22.38
C ASN A 84 0.66 -5.03 -20.91
N LEU A 85 -0.37 -5.63 -20.35
CA LEU A 85 -0.72 -5.49 -18.94
C LEU A 85 -0.09 -6.62 -18.11
N GLY A 86 0.79 -6.24 -17.21
CA GLY A 86 1.47 -7.17 -16.32
C GLY A 86 2.62 -7.96 -16.93
N GLY A 87 3.10 -8.93 -16.19
CA GLY A 87 4.15 -9.85 -16.61
C GLY A 87 5.53 -9.54 -16.04
N LEU A 88 6.53 -10.30 -16.47
CA LEU A 88 7.88 -10.29 -15.88
C LEU A 88 8.65 -8.98 -16.13
N THR A 89 8.28 -8.21 -17.15
CA THR A 89 8.92 -6.94 -17.48
C THR A 89 8.26 -5.71 -16.87
N LEU A 90 7.14 -5.89 -16.16
CA LEU A 90 6.49 -4.81 -15.42
C LEU A 90 7.33 -4.43 -14.21
N GLN A 91 7.83 -3.19 -14.18
CA GLN A 91 8.60 -2.68 -13.03
C GLN A 91 7.70 -2.38 -11.83
N GLY A 92 6.53 -1.80 -12.07
CA GLY A 92 5.60 -1.48 -11.00
C GLY A 92 6.12 -0.40 -10.05
N ILE A 93 6.66 0.71 -10.56
CA ILE A 93 7.20 1.80 -9.73
C ILE A 93 6.08 2.47 -8.93
N ASP A 94 5.01 2.85 -9.59
CA ASP A 94 3.82 3.43 -8.95
C ASP A 94 3.04 2.34 -8.20
N ASP A 95 2.93 1.17 -8.76
CA ASP A 95 2.14 0.05 -8.26
C ASP A 95 3.01 -1.22 -8.07
N ASN A 96 3.84 -1.40 -7.02
CA ASN A 96 3.88 -0.60 -5.79
C ASN A 96 5.31 -0.49 -5.22
N ALA A 97 6.34 -0.42 -6.04
CA ALA A 97 7.72 -0.33 -5.57
C ALA A 97 7.96 0.91 -4.69
N MET A 98 7.30 2.04 -5.00
CA MET A 98 7.40 3.24 -4.18
C MET A 98 6.79 3.03 -2.78
N GLY A 99 5.67 2.32 -2.69
CA GLY A 99 5.08 1.95 -1.39
C GLY A 99 6.04 1.12 -0.54
N LEU A 100 6.73 0.17 -1.16
CA LEU A 100 7.77 -0.62 -0.49
C LEU A 100 8.96 0.24 -0.06
N GLY A 101 9.39 1.16 -0.89
CA GLY A 101 10.47 2.10 -0.56
C GLY A 101 10.14 2.95 0.66
N VAL A 102 8.93 3.47 0.73
CA VAL A 102 8.46 4.23 1.91
C VAL A 102 8.39 3.32 3.14
N LEU A 103 7.91 2.10 3.00
CA LEU A 103 7.88 1.12 4.09
C LEU A 103 9.27 0.89 4.68
N LEU A 104 10.27 0.67 3.84
CA LEU A 104 11.66 0.49 4.26
C LEU A 104 12.25 1.74 4.91
N GLU A 105 11.96 2.93 4.39
CA GLU A 105 12.40 4.20 4.99
C GLU A 105 11.82 4.40 6.39
N LEU A 106 10.54 4.13 6.57
CA LEU A 106 9.91 4.20 7.89
C LEU A 106 10.54 3.19 8.87
N ALA A 107 10.80 1.97 8.40
CA ALA A 107 11.45 0.93 9.21
C ALA A 107 12.87 1.32 9.61
N GLU A 108 13.65 1.90 8.70
CA GLU A 108 15.01 2.38 8.99
C GLU A 108 15.01 3.47 10.06
N HIS A 109 14.12 4.45 9.93
CA HIS A 109 14.03 5.55 10.91
C HIS A 109 13.53 5.11 12.29
N LEU A 110 12.78 4.02 12.37
CA LEU A 110 12.16 3.56 13.61
C LEU A 110 12.90 2.41 14.29
N LYS A 111 13.94 1.86 13.67
CA LYS A 111 14.60 0.61 14.11
C LYS A 111 15.07 0.59 15.56
N ASN A 112 15.55 1.72 16.07
CA ASN A 112 16.08 1.85 17.44
C ASN A 112 15.24 2.79 18.31
N VAL A 113 14.01 3.09 17.91
CA VAL A 113 13.14 4.04 18.59
C VAL A 113 12.19 3.28 19.51
N PRO A 114 12.28 3.45 20.85
CA PRO A 114 11.36 2.79 21.77
C PRO A 114 9.92 3.30 21.57
N THR A 115 8.99 2.41 21.49
CA THR A 115 7.57 2.73 21.32
C THR A 115 6.70 2.02 22.35
N ARG A 116 5.56 2.62 22.68
CA ARG A 116 4.57 1.94 23.52
C ARG A 116 3.90 0.81 22.77
N TYR A 117 3.38 1.09 21.56
CA TYR A 117 2.74 0.10 20.70
C TYR A 117 3.77 -0.53 19.76
N GLY A 118 3.60 -1.82 19.50
CA GLY A 118 4.38 -2.51 18.48
C GLY A 118 4.06 -2.01 17.09
N ILE A 119 5.00 -2.14 16.17
CA ILE A 119 4.82 -1.84 14.76
C ILE A 119 5.19 -3.08 13.96
N ARG A 120 4.32 -3.52 13.07
CA ARG A 120 4.64 -4.55 12.09
C ARG A 120 4.72 -3.92 10.71
N PHE A 121 5.88 -4.07 10.09
CA PHE A 121 6.12 -3.69 8.69
C PHE A 121 5.86 -4.90 7.83
N ILE A 122 4.87 -4.82 6.94
CA ILE A 122 4.42 -5.98 6.16
C ILE A 122 4.46 -5.66 4.67
N ALA A 123 5.20 -6.47 3.92
CA ALA A 123 5.13 -6.48 2.46
C ALA A 123 4.22 -7.63 2.04
N THR A 124 3.02 -7.31 1.60
CA THR A 124 1.99 -8.30 1.25
C THR A 124 2.19 -8.85 -0.14
N SER A 125 1.84 -10.10 -0.35
CA SER A 125 1.82 -10.76 -1.65
C SER A 125 0.39 -10.94 -2.16
N GLY A 126 0.19 -11.01 -3.48
CA GLY A 126 -1.10 -11.34 -4.08
C GLY A 126 -2.18 -10.27 -4.00
N GLU A 127 -1.82 -9.00 -3.80
CA GLU A 127 -2.79 -7.88 -3.83
C GLU A 127 -3.47 -7.80 -5.19
N GLU A 128 -2.68 -7.88 -6.26
CA GLU A 128 -3.13 -7.78 -7.65
C GLU A 128 -4.01 -8.96 -8.10
N GLU A 129 -4.08 -10.01 -7.31
CA GLU A 129 -4.89 -11.22 -7.55
C GLU A 129 -6.06 -11.32 -6.57
N GLY A 130 -6.60 -10.19 -6.14
CA GLY A 130 -7.73 -10.10 -5.23
C GLY A 130 -7.35 -9.98 -3.75
N ARG A 131 -6.23 -9.36 -3.45
CA ARG A 131 -5.77 -9.05 -2.07
C ARG A 131 -5.55 -10.30 -1.22
N LEU A 132 -5.03 -11.36 -1.85
CA LEU A 132 -4.90 -12.68 -1.24
C LEU A 132 -3.97 -12.70 -0.03
N GLY A 133 -2.87 -11.93 -0.08
CA GLY A 133 -1.94 -11.82 1.05
C GLY A 133 -2.55 -11.16 2.27
N ALA A 134 -3.30 -10.08 2.07
CA ALA A 134 -4.01 -9.40 3.15
C ALA A 134 -5.10 -10.31 3.75
N GLN A 135 -5.83 -11.03 2.92
CA GLN A 135 -6.81 -12.02 3.38
C GLN A 135 -6.16 -13.13 4.19
N ASN A 136 -5.02 -13.66 3.76
CA ASN A 136 -4.28 -14.68 4.47
C ASN A 136 -3.77 -14.18 5.83
N LEU A 137 -3.24 -12.94 5.88
CA LEU A 137 -2.85 -12.30 7.15
C LEU A 137 -4.00 -12.24 8.13
N LEU A 138 -5.15 -11.76 7.69
CA LEU A 138 -6.34 -11.62 8.53
C LEU A 138 -6.81 -12.99 9.05
N GLN A 139 -6.84 -14.01 8.20
CA GLN A 139 -7.24 -15.37 8.57
C GLN A 139 -6.32 -16.00 9.61
N ARG A 140 -5.03 -15.66 9.61
CA ARG A 140 -4.05 -16.16 10.58
C ARG A 140 -4.04 -15.40 11.90
N MET A 141 -4.68 -14.24 11.96
CA MET A 141 -4.77 -13.47 13.19
C MET A 141 -5.76 -14.12 14.17
N SER A 142 -5.33 -14.27 15.42
CA SER A 142 -6.24 -14.63 16.50
C SER A 142 -7.23 -13.48 16.80
N GLU A 143 -8.31 -13.77 17.49
CA GLU A 143 -9.24 -12.71 17.93
C GLU A 143 -8.55 -11.69 18.83
N ALA A 144 -7.60 -12.12 19.66
CA ALA A 144 -6.79 -11.22 20.49
C ALA A 144 -5.91 -10.31 19.63
N GLU A 145 -5.24 -10.83 18.60
CA GLU A 145 -4.43 -10.03 17.68
C GLU A 145 -5.28 -9.01 16.93
N LYS A 146 -6.49 -9.39 16.46
CA LYS A 146 -7.42 -8.46 15.81
C LYS A 146 -7.81 -7.32 16.74
N LYS A 147 -8.14 -7.61 17.99
CA LYS A 147 -8.48 -6.59 19.01
C LYS A 147 -7.29 -5.69 19.33
N ASN A 148 -6.08 -6.23 19.33
CA ASN A 148 -4.86 -5.51 19.64
C ASN A 148 -4.29 -4.74 18.44
N THR A 149 -4.87 -4.90 17.26
CA THR A 149 -4.48 -4.11 16.08
C THR A 149 -5.25 -2.80 16.06
N LEU A 150 -4.56 -1.73 16.43
CA LEU A 150 -5.18 -0.41 16.58
C LEU A 150 -5.43 0.27 15.24
N LEU A 151 -4.59 0.01 14.26
CA LEU A 151 -4.63 0.64 12.95
C LEU A 151 -3.85 -0.18 11.93
N VAL A 152 -4.36 -0.25 10.72
CA VAL A 152 -3.63 -0.73 9.55
C VAL A 152 -3.43 0.44 8.60
N ILE A 153 -2.17 0.76 8.31
CA ILE A 153 -1.77 1.78 7.33
C ILE A 153 -1.37 1.07 6.05
N ASN A 154 -1.97 1.44 4.93
CA ASN A 154 -1.63 0.89 3.63
C ASN A 154 -1.02 1.95 2.72
N LEU A 155 0.15 1.63 2.15
CA LEU A 155 0.92 2.49 1.23
C LEU A 155 0.82 1.89 -0.16
N ASP A 156 0.11 2.55 -1.07
CA ASP A 156 -0.19 1.99 -2.38
C ASP A 156 -0.31 3.08 -3.45
N ASN A 157 0.27 2.85 -4.62
CA ASN A 157 0.14 3.75 -5.77
C ASN A 157 0.52 5.21 -5.46
N LEU A 158 1.77 5.46 -5.08
CA LEU A 158 2.19 6.73 -4.49
C LEU A 158 2.78 7.75 -5.48
N VAL A 159 2.82 7.48 -6.79
CA VAL A 159 3.60 8.30 -7.71
C VAL A 159 2.76 9.05 -8.74
N VAL A 160 2.06 8.34 -9.61
CA VAL A 160 1.49 8.91 -10.86
C VAL A 160 0.29 9.81 -10.62
N GLY A 161 -0.54 9.52 -9.64
CA GLY A 161 -1.72 10.33 -9.37
C GLY A 161 -1.42 11.81 -9.13
N ASP A 162 -2.33 12.68 -9.56
CA ASP A 162 -2.16 14.14 -9.47
C ASP A 162 -1.96 14.64 -8.05
N LYS A 163 -2.60 13.97 -7.08
CA LYS A 163 -2.70 14.44 -5.68
C LYS A 163 -2.44 13.30 -4.71
N LEU A 164 -1.83 13.66 -3.59
CA LEU A 164 -1.62 12.75 -2.45
C LEU A 164 -2.85 12.78 -1.54
N TYR A 165 -3.43 11.60 -1.29
CA TYR A 165 -4.62 11.43 -0.45
C TYR A 165 -4.33 10.61 0.80
N PHE A 166 -4.98 11.03 1.89
CA PHE A 166 -5.10 10.27 3.13
C PHE A 166 -6.58 9.98 3.36
N ASN A 167 -6.95 8.70 3.32
CA ASN A 167 -8.34 8.28 3.46
C ASN A 167 -8.49 7.25 4.57
N SER A 168 -9.61 7.31 5.28
CA SER A 168 -9.98 6.30 6.29
C SER A 168 -10.79 5.16 5.68
N GLY A 169 -10.95 4.09 6.42
CA GLY A 169 -11.93 3.05 6.12
C GLY A 169 -13.35 3.48 6.51
N ARG A 170 -14.33 2.80 5.93
CA ARG A 170 -15.76 3.03 6.25
C ARG A 170 -16.07 2.69 7.70
N SER A 171 -15.44 1.64 8.25
CA SER A 171 -15.65 1.17 9.61
C SER A 171 -14.76 1.86 10.65
N THR A 172 -13.84 2.73 10.22
CA THR A 172 -12.94 3.43 11.13
C THR A 172 -13.72 4.43 11.99
N PRO A 173 -13.69 4.33 13.33
CA PRO A 173 -14.40 5.24 14.21
C PRO A 173 -13.95 6.69 14.04
N ALA A 174 -14.86 7.63 14.30
CA ALA A 174 -14.57 9.08 14.17
C ALA A 174 -13.38 9.53 15.02
N SER A 175 -13.22 8.99 16.23
CA SER A 175 -12.09 9.27 17.11
C SER A 175 -10.75 8.84 16.48
N VAL A 176 -10.71 7.71 15.81
CA VAL A 176 -9.53 7.20 15.11
C VAL A 176 -9.26 7.98 13.83
N ARG A 177 -10.29 8.34 13.07
CA ARG A 177 -10.16 9.21 11.89
C ARG A 177 -9.49 10.52 12.22
N LYS A 178 -9.84 11.12 13.34
CA LYS A 178 -9.25 12.37 13.82
C LYS A 178 -7.76 12.24 14.11
N LEU A 179 -7.34 11.14 14.72
CA LEU A 179 -5.94 10.89 15.10
C LEU A 179 -5.07 10.40 13.93
N THR A 180 -5.67 9.96 12.84
CA THR A 180 -4.97 9.35 11.71
C THR A 180 -5.10 10.19 10.44
N ARG A 181 -6.19 10.09 9.72
CA ARG A 181 -6.44 10.84 8.48
C ARG A 181 -6.35 12.35 8.70
N ASP A 182 -7.10 12.88 9.64
CA ASP A 182 -7.15 14.33 9.86
C ASP A 182 -5.84 14.86 10.40
N ARG A 183 -5.17 14.08 11.24
CA ARG A 183 -3.84 14.41 11.76
C ARG A 183 -2.78 14.40 10.67
N ALA A 184 -2.82 13.41 9.75
CA ALA A 184 -1.93 13.38 8.58
C ALA A 184 -2.08 14.65 7.71
N LEU A 185 -3.31 15.05 7.45
CA LEU A 185 -3.60 16.28 6.70
C LEU A 185 -3.06 17.54 7.41
N ALA A 186 -3.19 17.59 8.73
CA ALA A 186 -2.65 18.70 9.52
C ALA A 186 -1.11 18.75 9.50
N ILE A 187 -0.46 17.60 9.64
CA ILE A 187 1.01 17.50 9.53
C ILE A 187 1.48 17.96 8.15
N ALA A 188 0.84 17.48 7.08
CA ALA A 188 1.15 17.88 5.72
C ALA A 188 1.03 19.40 5.54
N ARG A 189 -0.06 19.99 6.01
CA ARG A 189 -0.28 21.44 5.95
C ARG A 189 0.83 22.21 6.69
N SER A 190 1.23 21.76 7.86
CA SER A 190 2.28 22.41 8.65
C SER A 190 3.65 22.39 7.94
N LYS A 191 3.86 21.46 7.01
CA LYS A 191 5.09 21.30 6.24
C LYS A 191 5.00 21.83 4.81
N GLY A 192 3.90 22.48 4.46
CA GLY A 192 3.67 22.98 3.09
C GLY A 192 3.49 21.88 2.06
N ILE A 193 3.09 20.69 2.48
CA ILE A 193 2.80 19.56 1.60
C ILE A 193 1.33 19.54 1.25
N ALA A 194 1.01 19.54 -0.05
CA ALA A 194 -0.35 19.43 -0.53
C ALA A 194 -0.86 18.00 -0.32
N ALA A 195 -1.86 17.86 0.53
CA ALA A 195 -2.51 16.58 0.82
C ALA A 195 -4.01 16.75 0.93
N TYR A 196 -4.73 15.71 0.55
CA TYR A 196 -6.18 15.75 0.37
C TYR A 196 -6.83 14.51 0.99
N THR A 197 -8.14 14.57 1.12
CA THR A 197 -8.97 13.39 1.37
C THR A 197 -10.05 13.31 0.30
N ASN A 198 -10.60 12.13 0.05
CA ASN A 198 -11.66 11.91 -0.92
C ASN A 198 -12.84 12.86 -0.63
N PRO A 199 -13.22 13.72 -1.59
CA PRO A 199 -14.31 14.68 -1.39
C PRO A 199 -15.72 14.05 -1.40
N GLY A 200 -15.84 12.76 -1.74
CA GLY A 200 -17.11 12.05 -1.75
C GLY A 200 -18.01 12.38 -2.96
N LEU A 201 -17.42 12.74 -4.09
CA LEU A 201 -18.18 13.04 -5.31
C LEU A 201 -18.84 11.82 -5.95
N ASN A 202 -18.29 10.64 -5.71
CA ASN A 202 -18.89 9.37 -6.10
C ASN A 202 -19.61 8.77 -4.87
N PRO A 203 -20.96 8.59 -4.92
CA PRO A 203 -21.71 8.07 -3.78
C PRO A 203 -21.28 6.67 -3.31
N ALA A 204 -20.67 5.88 -4.18
CA ALA A 204 -20.11 4.57 -3.81
C ALA A 204 -18.94 4.68 -2.85
N TYR A 205 -18.28 5.83 -2.80
CA TYR A 205 -17.10 6.11 -1.98
C TYR A 205 -17.35 7.37 -1.16
N PRO A 206 -17.90 7.23 0.06
CA PRO A 206 -18.22 8.38 0.90
C PRO A 206 -17.01 9.27 1.20
N LYS A 207 -17.26 10.53 1.49
CA LYS A 207 -16.23 11.51 1.81
C LYS A 207 -15.21 10.95 2.82
N GLY A 208 -13.94 11.11 2.50
CA GLY A 208 -12.82 10.70 3.39
C GLY A 208 -12.57 9.21 3.45
N THR A 209 -13.19 8.41 2.57
CA THR A 209 -12.96 6.97 2.52
C THR A 209 -12.20 6.55 1.27
N SER A 210 -11.52 5.42 1.37
CA SER A 210 -10.79 4.77 0.28
C SER A 210 -11.53 3.52 -0.21
N CYS A 211 -11.04 2.90 -1.29
CA CYS A 211 -11.50 1.60 -1.75
C CYS A 211 -10.35 0.72 -2.26
N CYS A 212 -10.69 -0.52 -2.43
CA CYS A 212 -10.17 -1.41 -3.48
C CYS A 212 -8.70 -1.81 -3.37
N ASN A 213 -8.07 -1.71 -2.19
CA ASN A 213 -6.71 -2.15 -1.91
C ASN A 213 -6.66 -3.13 -0.73
N ASP A 214 -5.47 -3.52 -0.31
CA ASP A 214 -5.27 -4.43 0.83
C ASP A 214 -5.95 -3.95 2.13
N ALA A 215 -6.05 -2.64 2.35
CA ALA A 215 -6.72 -2.08 3.52
C ALA A 215 -8.20 -2.44 3.59
N SER A 216 -8.86 -2.64 2.45
CA SER A 216 -10.28 -3.01 2.39
C SER A 216 -10.58 -4.32 3.11
N VAL A 217 -9.64 -5.25 3.12
CA VAL A 217 -9.78 -6.53 3.83
C VAL A 217 -9.93 -6.30 5.33
N PHE A 218 -9.12 -5.43 5.89
CA PHE A 218 -9.15 -5.10 7.32
C PHE A 218 -10.34 -4.20 7.68
N ASP A 219 -10.66 -3.24 6.81
CA ASP A 219 -11.83 -2.37 6.97
C ASP A 219 -13.12 -3.19 7.03
N ASN A 220 -13.29 -4.15 6.14
CA ASN A 220 -14.46 -5.05 6.13
C ASN A 220 -14.53 -5.93 7.39
N ALA A 221 -13.42 -6.17 8.05
CA ALA A 221 -13.35 -6.90 9.32
C ALA A 221 -13.53 -6.00 10.56
N GLY A 222 -13.74 -4.70 10.36
CA GLY A 222 -13.94 -3.73 11.45
C GLY A 222 -12.65 -3.23 12.10
N ILE A 223 -11.48 -3.47 11.49
CA ILE A 223 -10.21 -2.96 11.98
C ILE A 223 -9.97 -1.57 11.36
N PRO A 224 -9.63 -0.54 12.17
CA PRO A 224 -9.38 0.80 11.64
C PRO A 224 -8.26 0.82 10.60
N VAL A 225 -8.43 1.60 9.53
CA VAL A 225 -7.45 1.71 8.45
C VAL A 225 -7.16 3.16 8.07
N LEU A 226 -5.94 3.39 7.57
CA LEU A 226 -5.51 4.61 6.90
C LEU A 226 -4.90 4.21 5.57
N SER A 227 -5.49 4.65 4.47
CA SER A 227 -4.93 4.47 3.13
C SER A 227 -4.19 5.72 2.69
N VAL A 228 -2.96 5.54 2.24
CA VAL A 228 -2.10 6.60 1.66
C VAL A 228 -1.92 6.26 0.18
N GLU A 229 -2.39 7.14 -0.69
CA GLU A 229 -2.42 6.89 -2.13
C GLU A 229 -2.30 8.18 -2.93
N ALA A 230 -1.66 8.11 -4.09
CA ALA A 230 -1.66 9.18 -5.07
C ALA A 230 -2.66 8.86 -6.19
N THR A 231 -3.67 9.69 -6.30
CA THR A 231 -4.80 9.49 -7.22
C THR A 231 -5.49 10.81 -7.54
N ASN A 232 -6.70 10.78 -8.05
CA ASN A 232 -7.49 11.99 -8.25
C ASN A 232 -8.99 11.74 -8.02
N TRP A 233 -9.41 11.78 -6.77
CA TRP A 233 -10.82 11.64 -6.38
C TRP A 233 -11.69 12.82 -6.78
N SER A 234 -11.11 13.92 -7.28
CA SER A 234 -11.86 15.07 -7.77
C SER A 234 -12.45 14.88 -9.18
N LEU A 235 -12.22 13.73 -9.80
CA LEU A 235 -12.75 13.39 -11.13
C LEU A 235 -14.22 12.93 -11.14
N GLY A 236 -14.86 12.93 -9.99
CA GLY A 236 -16.30 12.76 -9.86
C GLY A 236 -16.76 11.30 -10.01
N LYS A 237 -17.24 10.94 -11.18
CA LYS A 237 -17.90 9.65 -11.40
C LYS A 237 -16.97 8.43 -11.40
N LYS A 238 -15.68 8.62 -11.62
CA LYS A 238 -14.70 7.55 -11.61
C LYS A 238 -14.11 7.41 -10.22
N ASP A 239 -13.74 6.19 -9.85
CA ASP A 239 -12.93 5.99 -8.65
C ASP A 239 -11.49 6.45 -8.89
N GLY A 240 -10.77 6.69 -7.80
CA GLY A 240 -9.39 7.17 -7.88
C GLY A 240 -8.41 6.16 -8.46
N TYR A 241 -8.81 4.92 -8.67
CA TYR A 241 -7.97 3.89 -9.30
C TYR A 241 -8.11 3.87 -10.81
N GLN A 242 -9.27 4.22 -11.33
CA GLN A 242 -9.54 4.20 -12.76
C GLN A 242 -8.94 5.40 -13.50
N GLN A 243 -8.86 6.54 -12.84
CA GLN A 243 -8.24 7.71 -13.42
C GLN A 243 -7.55 8.54 -12.35
N ARG A 244 -6.23 8.64 -12.43
CA ARG A 244 -5.38 9.23 -11.38
C ARG A 244 -4.77 10.56 -11.78
N SER A 245 -4.60 10.81 -13.09
CA SER A 245 -3.94 12.01 -13.59
C SER A 245 -4.77 12.69 -14.67
N LYS A 246 -4.79 14.02 -14.62
CA LYS A 246 -5.28 14.91 -15.70
C LYS A 246 -4.13 15.56 -16.46
N SER A 247 -2.89 15.26 -16.10
CA SER A 247 -1.73 15.88 -16.72
C SER A 247 -1.70 15.58 -18.22
N ALA A 248 -1.45 16.60 -19.03
CA ALA A 248 -1.19 16.44 -20.46
C ALA A 248 0.05 15.58 -20.72
N SER A 249 0.99 15.56 -19.78
CA SER A 249 2.18 14.70 -19.82
C SER A 249 1.90 13.24 -19.52
N PHE A 250 0.72 12.94 -18.99
CA PHE A 250 0.26 11.57 -18.70
C PHE A 250 -1.18 11.36 -19.19
N PRO A 251 -1.41 11.42 -20.52
CA PRO A 251 -2.77 11.47 -21.10
C PRO A 251 -3.58 10.19 -20.88
N GLN A 252 -2.92 9.06 -20.58
CA GLN A 252 -3.60 7.79 -20.26
C GLN A 252 -4.38 7.85 -18.95
N GLY A 253 -4.07 8.79 -18.08
CA GLY A 253 -4.75 9.00 -16.79
C GLY A 253 -4.30 8.05 -15.69
N THR A 254 -3.72 6.91 -16.00
CA THR A 254 -3.17 5.92 -15.06
C THR A 254 -2.06 5.13 -15.69
N SER A 255 -1.09 4.71 -14.86
CA SER A 255 -0.04 3.76 -15.25
C SER A 255 -0.45 2.31 -15.01
N TRP A 256 -1.58 2.10 -14.43
CA TRP A 256 -2.02 0.88 -13.77
C TRP A 256 -1.79 -0.37 -14.62
N HIS A 257 -0.94 -1.27 -14.12
CA HIS A 257 -0.54 -2.56 -14.72
C HIS A 257 0.16 -2.48 -16.09
N ASP A 258 0.38 -1.31 -16.65
CA ASP A 258 0.93 -1.14 -17.99
C ASP A 258 2.46 -1.12 -17.97
N VAL A 259 3.05 -2.10 -18.66
CA VAL A 259 4.51 -2.27 -18.76
C VAL A 259 5.20 -1.03 -19.35
N GLN A 260 4.55 -0.35 -20.30
CA GLN A 260 5.12 0.81 -20.98
C GLN A 260 4.97 2.11 -20.18
N LEU A 261 4.05 2.15 -19.23
CA LEU A 261 3.73 3.35 -18.46
C LEU A 261 4.27 3.29 -17.03
N ASP A 262 4.19 2.13 -16.36
CA ASP A 262 4.62 2.00 -14.97
C ASP A 262 6.07 1.52 -14.87
N ASN A 263 6.97 2.36 -15.35
CA ASN A 263 8.40 2.17 -15.24
C ASN A 263 9.11 3.50 -14.96
N GLN A 264 10.30 3.42 -14.40
CA GLN A 264 11.07 4.58 -13.98
C GLN A 264 11.35 5.53 -15.14
N GLN A 265 11.77 5.00 -16.27
CA GLN A 265 12.17 5.81 -17.43
C GLN A 265 10.98 6.63 -17.97
N TYR A 266 9.82 6.02 -18.14
CA TYR A 266 8.64 6.72 -18.65
C TYR A 266 8.14 7.75 -17.64
N ILE A 267 8.05 7.38 -16.36
CA ILE A 267 7.58 8.29 -15.30
C ILE A 267 8.52 9.47 -15.14
N ASP A 268 9.82 9.26 -15.13
CA ASP A 268 10.81 10.35 -15.06
C ASP A 268 10.71 11.29 -16.26
N HIS A 269 10.42 10.76 -17.46
CA HIS A 269 10.20 11.56 -18.65
C HIS A 269 8.90 12.36 -18.59
N ALA A 270 7.79 11.72 -18.23
CA ALA A 270 6.46 12.33 -18.21
C ALA A 270 6.24 13.26 -17.02
N LEU A 271 6.78 12.90 -15.87
CA LEU A 271 6.62 13.58 -14.59
C LEU A 271 7.99 13.76 -13.92
N PRO A 272 8.87 14.64 -14.44
CA PRO A 272 10.25 14.79 -13.96
C PRO A 272 10.31 15.08 -12.45
N GLY A 273 11.14 14.31 -11.72
CA GLY A 273 11.34 14.45 -10.28
C GLY A 273 10.20 13.98 -9.40
N ARG A 274 9.10 13.48 -9.99
CA ARG A 274 7.90 13.07 -9.25
C ARG A 274 8.17 11.92 -8.28
N ILE A 275 8.93 10.91 -8.70
CA ILE A 275 9.21 9.72 -7.89
C ILE A 275 9.88 10.14 -6.57
N GLU A 276 10.99 10.86 -6.64
CA GLU A 276 11.72 11.30 -5.46
C GLU A 276 10.93 12.29 -4.61
N HIS A 277 10.30 13.27 -5.23
CA HIS A 277 9.55 14.31 -4.56
C HIS A 277 8.38 13.71 -3.77
N ARG A 278 7.59 12.83 -4.41
CA ARG A 278 6.44 12.19 -3.78
C ARG A 278 6.87 11.26 -2.65
N GLY A 279 7.93 10.48 -2.84
CA GLY A 279 8.48 9.63 -1.79
C GLY A 279 8.90 10.41 -0.56
N ARG A 280 9.60 11.54 -0.74
CA ARG A 280 9.98 12.43 0.36
C ARG A 280 8.78 13.04 1.07
N GLU A 281 7.78 13.48 0.34
CA GLU A 281 6.55 14.04 0.93
C GLU A 281 5.84 13.02 1.81
N VAL A 282 5.67 11.80 1.32
CA VAL A 282 5.00 10.74 2.09
C VAL A 282 5.75 10.42 3.37
N VAL A 283 7.07 10.26 3.31
CA VAL A 283 7.90 10.01 4.50
C VAL A 283 7.83 11.16 5.49
N LYS A 284 7.88 12.40 5.02
CA LYS A 284 7.80 13.60 5.88
C LYS A 284 6.49 13.69 6.66
N VAL A 285 5.40 13.18 6.11
CA VAL A 285 4.11 13.12 6.80
C VAL A 285 4.01 11.87 7.66
N MET A 286 4.35 10.71 7.11
CA MET A 286 4.13 9.43 7.77
C MET A 286 5.05 9.19 8.96
N LEU A 287 6.31 9.61 8.90
CA LEU A 287 7.24 9.36 10.00
C LEU A 287 6.80 10.05 11.30
N PRO A 288 6.50 11.36 11.33
CA PRO A 288 5.99 11.98 12.56
C PRO A 288 4.63 11.43 12.98
N LEU A 289 3.75 11.09 12.03
CA LEU A 289 2.46 10.49 12.34
C LEU A 289 2.61 9.14 13.05
N VAL A 290 3.44 8.26 12.51
CA VAL A 290 3.67 6.93 13.10
C VAL A 290 4.32 7.04 14.46
N LYS A 291 5.29 7.93 14.62
CA LYS A 291 5.89 8.21 15.94
C LYS A 291 4.86 8.65 16.97
N GLU A 292 3.96 9.52 16.59
CA GLU A 292 2.86 9.97 17.46
C GLU A 292 1.90 8.84 17.80
N LEU A 293 1.46 8.07 16.80
CA LEU A 293 0.51 6.96 16.97
C LEU A 293 1.10 5.80 17.78
N ALA A 294 2.35 5.46 17.56
CA ALA A 294 3.05 4.41 18.27
C ALA A 294 3.50 4.81 19.67
N LYS A 295 3.33 6.08 20.01
CA LYS A 295 3.76 6.69 21.29
C LYS A 295 5.23 6.43 21.56
N VAL A 296 6.07 7.09 20.77
CA VAL A 296 7.52 7.11 20.98
C VAL A 296 7.83 7.61 22.36
N GLU A 297 8.68 6.88 23.09
CA GLU A 297 9.12 7.29 24.40
C GLU A 297 10.17 8.37 24.30
N LYS A 298 9.95 9.47 25.03
CA LYS A 298 10.98 10.49 25.23
C LYS A 298 12.05 9.89 26.14
N LYS A 299 13.32 10.01 25.74
CA LYS A 299 14.42 9.76 26.68
C LYS A 299 14.23 10.70 27.86
N SER A 300 14.11 10.11 29.05
CA SER A 300 14.13 10.85 30.33
C SER A 300 15.48 11.51 30.55
#